data_34cb9d822f688e2b2f249b4da66828d1
#
_entry.id   34cb9d822f688e2b2f249b4da66828d1
#
_cell.length_a   1.000
_cell.length_b   1.000
_cell.length_c   1.000
_cell.angle_alpha   90.00
_cell.angle_beta   90.00
_cell.angle_gamma   90.00
#
_symmetry.space_group_name_H-M   'P 1'
#
loop_
_entity.id
_entity.type
_entity.pdbx_description
1 polymer ?
#
loop_
_entity_poly.entity_id
_entity_poly.type
_entity_poly.pdbx_seq_one_letter_code
_entity_poly.pdbx_strand_id
1 'polypeptide(L)'
;MADTHAIVDALKKLLKTRGLTYAAVAQRIGLSEASMKRLFAEETFSLLRLGQLCDMLEIDFFDLAKLARGRSEVVREMSEAQEAALAADAKLLGVFYLLLSDWSAADVLAGYVIEPPELTRLLVRLDRLALIELLPGDRIRLKVPKLLGLRFGGPIQRRHGKRVLDEFIAAEFDRVGGHFRFQYRELSKTSFALLTRRLERVTAEFLEFAELDASLPARRRESVGLVVAMRPWALSLVTGLTPRKS
;
A
#
# COMPACT_ATOMS: atom_id res chain seq x y z
N MET A 1 -2.71 18.74 -9.22
CA MET A 1 -3.92 18.39 -10.00
C MET A 1 -3.54 17.30 -10.98
N ALA A 2 -4.26 16.19 -11.01
CA ALA A 2 -4.05 15.17 -12.05
C ALA A 2 -4.38 15.85 -13.39
N ASP A 3 -3.43 15.82 -14.32
CA ASP A 3 -3.59 16.37 -15.64
C ASP A 3 -4.67 15.54 -16.37
N THR A 4 -5.68 16.21 -16.96
CA THR A 4 -6.75 15.55 -17.71
C THR A 4 -6.17 14.66 -18.81
N HIS A 5 -5.10 15.11 -19.44
CA HIS A 5 -4.33 14.36 -20.42
C HIS A 5 -3.84 13.00 -19.85
N ALA A 6 -3.28 13.01 -18.64
CA ALA A 6 -2.80 11.78 -18.00
C ALA A 6 -3.94 10.77 -17.72
N ILE A 7 -5.12 11.26 -17.35
CA ILE A 7 -6.31 10.40 -17.14
C ILE A 7 -6.76 9.77 -18.47
N VAL A 8 -6.80 10.55 -19.53
CA VAL A 8 -7.19 10.06 -20.86
C VAL A 8 -6.18 9.07 -21.42
N ASP A 9 -4.89 9.31 -21.20
CA ASP A 9 -3.84 8.38 -21.60
C ASP A 9 -3.90 7.06 -20.80
N ALA A 10 -4.22 7.13 -19.51
CA ALA A 10 -4.44 5.92 -18.70
C ALA A 10 -5.62 5.11 -19.25
N LEU A 11 -6.74 5.76 -19.61
CA LEU A 11 -7.87 5.11 -20.26
C LEU A 11 -7.48 4.46 -21.60
N LYS A 12 -6.76 5.17 -22.47
CA LYS A 12 -6.28 4.62 -23.76
C LYS A 12 -5.44 3.35 -23.54
N LYS A 13 -4.53 3.37 -22.56
CA LYS A 13 -3.70 2.22 -22.20
C LYS A 13 -4.55 1.04 -21.70
N LEU A 14 -5.51 1.30 -20.82
CA LEU A 14 -6.42 0.27 -20.29
C LEU A 14 -7.23 -0.39 -21.39
N LEU A 15 -7.83 0.40 -22.29
CA LEU A 15 -8.60 -0.11 -23.42
C LEU A 15 -7.74 -1.01 -24.31
N LYS A 16 -6.53 -0.55 -24.64
CA LYS A 16 -5.56 -1.32 -25.44
C LYS A 16 -5.18 -2.63 -24.77
N THR A 17 -4.88 -2.61 -23.47
CA THR A 17 -4.50 -3.81 -22.68
C THR A 17 -5.62 -4.83 -22.62
N ARG A 18 -6.87 -4.37 -22.60
CA ARG A 18 -8.06 -5.25 -22.59
C ARG A 18 -8.58 -5.60 -24.00
N GLY A 19 -7.88 -5.19 -25.05
CA GLY A 19 -8.27 -5.46 -26.42
C GLY A 19 -9.59 -4.80 -26.85
N LEU A 20 -10.02 -3.73 -26.17
CA LEU A 20 -11.26 -3.04 -26.44
C LEU A 20 -11.08 -1.94 -27.47
N THR A 21 -11.89 -1.98 -28.55
CA THR A 21 -11.94 -0.95 -29.59
C THR A 21 -12.87 0.19 -29.20
N TYR A 22 -12.67 1.38 -29.75
CA TYR A 22 -13.58 2.51 -29.53
C TYR A 22 -15.03 2.22 -29.97
N ALA A 23 -15.20 1.41 -31.01
CA ALA A 23 -16.53 0.96 -31.45
C ALA A 23 -17.23 0.11 -30.38
N ALA A 24 -16.52 -0.89 -29.81
CA ALA A 24 -17.06 -1.76 -28.76
C ALA A 24 -17.40 -0.98 -27.48
N VAL A 25 -16.54 -0.04 -27.11
CA VAL A 25 -16.75 0.84 -25.94
C VAL A 25 -17.94 1.77 -26.16
N ALA A 26 -18.00 2.43 -27.33
CA ALA A 26 -19.09 3.33 -27.68
C ALA A 26 -20.45 2.64 -27.60
N GLN A 27 -20.56 1.44 -28.18
CA GLN A 27 -21.77 0.64 -28.14
C GLN A 27 -22.24 0.36 -26.68
N ARG A 28 -21.31 0.02 -25.78
CA ARG A 28 -21.64 -0.32 -24.38
C ARG A 28 -22.11 0.89 -23.57
N ILE A 29 -21.64 2.10 -23.86
CA ILE A 29 -22.03 3.32 -23.14
C ILE A 29 -23.01 4.20 -23.92
N GLY A 30 -23.63 3.68 -25.00
CA GLY A 30 -24.67 4.34 -25.76
C GLY A 30 -24.19 5.54 -26.59
N LEU A 31 -23.00 5.44 -27.18
CA LEU A 31 -22.44 6.47 -28.06
C LEU A 31 -22.11 5.91 -29.45
N SER A 32 -21.97 6.82 -30.42
CA SER A 32 -21.35 6.47 -31.69
C SER A 32 -19.84 6.37 -31.59
N GLU A 33 -19.21 5.55 -32.44
CA GLU A 33 -17.74 5.46 -32.50
C GLU A 33 -17.09 6.82 -32.80
N ALA A 34 -17.72 7.63 -33.67
CA ALA A 34 -17.24 8.96 -33.99
C ALA A 34 -17.24 9.88 -32.76
N SER A 35 -18.31 9.84 -31.96
CA SER A 35 -18.40 10.58 -30.68
C SER A 35 -17.32 10.12 -29.69
N MET A 36 -17.10 8.82 -29.60
CA MET A 36 -16.05 8.26 -28.73
C MET A 36 -14.65 8.75 -29.16
N LYS A 37 -14.33 8.66 -30.45
CA LYS A 37 -13.07 9.16 -31.00
C LYS A 37 -12.84 10.64 -30.68
N ARG A 38 -13.91 11.45 -30.81
CA ARG A 38 -13.87 12.88 -30.51
C ARG A 38 -13.62 13.15 -29.03
N LEU A 39 -14.30 12.44 -28.10
CA LEU A 39 -14.07 12.58 -26.67
C LEU A 39 -12.61 12.27 -26.29
N PHE A 40 -12.01 11.22 -26.88
CA PHE A 40 -10.62 10.89 -26.65
C PHE A 40 -9.64 11.86 -27.32
N ALA A 41 -9.99 12.48 -28.43
CA ALA A 41 -9.15 13.45 -29.12
C ALA A 41 -9.18 14.83 -28.46
N GLU A 42 -10.36 15.27 -28.02
CA GLU A 42 -10.57 16.57 -27.38
C GLU A 42 -10.39 16.51 -25.85
N GLU A 43 -10.24 15.30 -25.28
CA GLU A 43 -10.08 15.08 -23.83
C GLU A 43 -11.20 15.68 -22.97
N THR A 44 -12.43 15.73 -23.53
CA THR A 44 -13.60 16.42 -22.96
C THR A 44 -14.60 15.44 -22.33
N PHE A 45 -14.12 14.57 -21.43
CA PHE A 45 -15.01 13.65 -20.73
C PHE A 45 -15.77 14.33 -19.60
N SER A 46 -17.11 14.17 -19.54
CA SER A 46 -17.84 14.48 -18.33
C SER A 46 -17.57 13.40 -17.25
N LEU A 47 -17.73 13.76 -15.97
CA LEU A 47 -17.60 12.82 -14.87
C LEU A 47 -18.53 11.62 -15.01
N LEU A 48 -19.75 11.83 -15.52
CA LEU A 48 -20.70 10.76 -15.81
C LEU A 48 -20.13 9.76 -16.82
N ARG A 49 -19.50 10.25 -17.89
CA ARG A 49 -18.89 9.40 -18.93
C ARG A 49 -17.66 8.68 -18.42
N LEU A 50 -16.86 9.33 -17.59
CA LEU A 50 -15.73 8.68 -16.94
C LEU A 50 -16.20 7.56 -16.01
N GLY A 51 -17.26 7.79 -15.22
CA GLY A 51 -17.89 6.76 -14.39
C GLY A 51 -18.34 5.56 -15.21
N GLN A 52 -19.10 5.77 -16.30
CA GLN A 52 -19.53 4.68 -17.20
C GLN A 52 -18.37 3.87 -17.79
N LEU A 53 -17.25 4.53 -18.13
CA LEU A 53 -16.04 3.85 -18.60
C LEU A 53 -15.37 3.06 -17.48
N CYS A 54 -15.30 3.61 -16.29
CA CYS A 54 -14.74 2.92 -15.10
C CYS A 54 -15.57 1.67 -14.77
N ASP A 55 -16.90 1.78 -14.75
CA ASP A 55 -17.81 0.64 -14.50
C ASP A 55 -17.62 -0.46 -15.54
N MET A 56 -17.56 -0.07 -16.82
CA MET A 56 -17.34 -1.01 -17.92
C MET A 56 -15.97 -1.69 -17.85
N LEU A 57 -14.96 -0.96 -17.34
CA LEU A 57 -13.60 -1.45 -17.14
C LEU A 57 -13.41 -2.13 -15.79
N GLU A 58 -14.49 -2.28 -14.99
CA GLU A 58 -14.42 -2.86 -13.64
C GLU A 58 -13.31 -2.25 -12.77
N ILE A 59 -13.14 -0.94 -12.88
CA ILE A 59 -12.23 -0.14 -12.05
C ILE A 59 -13.02 1.00 -11.44
N ASP A 60 -12.49 1.62 -10.38
CA ASP A 60 -13.06 2.87 -9.89
C ASP A 60 -12.26 4.10 -10.37
N PHE A 61 -12.81 5.29 -10.05
CA PHE A 61 -12.19 6.55 -10.41
C PHE A 61 -10.82 6.76 -9.74
N PHE A 62 -10.65 6.21 -8.53
CA PHE A 62 -9.38 6.27 -7.80
C PHE A 62 -8.31 5.42 -8.50
N ASP A 63 -8.66 4.21 -8.94
CA ASP A 63 -7.76 3.34 -9.71
C ASP A 63 -7.33 4.02 -11.01
N LEU A 64 -8.28 4.68 -11.71
CA LEU A 64 -7.97 5.44 -12.91
C LEU A 64 -7.02 6.61 -12.63
N ALA A 65 -7.26 7.37 -11.56
CA ALA A 65 -6.40 8.49 -11.16
C ALA A 65 -4.99 8.01 -10.76
N LYS A 66 -4.88 6.86 -10.10
CA LYS A 66 -3.61 6.22 -9.75
C LYS A 66 -2.82 5.81 -10.99
N LEU A 67 -3.48 5.21 -11.98
CA LEU A 67 -2.89 4.88 -13.27
C LEU A 67 -2.45 6.13 -14.05
N ALA A 68 -3.24 7.19 -14.00
CA ALA A 68 -2.95 8.47 -14.67
C ALA A 68 -1.72 9.16 -14.06
N ARG A 69 -1.53 9.08 -12.76
CA ARG A 69 -0.33 9.63 -12.11
C ARG A 69 0.96 8.91 -12.47
N GLY A 70 0.88 7.88 -13.33
CA GLY A 70 2.05 7.06 -13.67
C GLY A 70 2.63 6.32 -12.45
N ARG A 71 1.92 6.33 -11.35
CA ARG A 71 2.16 5.52 -10.17
C ARG A 71 1.66 4.09 -10.39
N SER A 72 2.22 3.44 -11.42
CA SER A 72 2.83 2.16 -11.17
C SER A 72 4.02 2.47 -10.25
N GLU A 73 3.77 2.78 -8.98
CA GLU A 73 4.78 2.50 -7.98
C GLU A 73 4.98 1.00 -8.11
N VAL A 74 5.95 0.63 -8.92
CA VAL A 74 6.69 -0.59 -8.69
C VAL A 74 7.02 -0.46 -7.21
N VAL A 75 6.32 -1.23 -6.37
CA VAL A 75 6.68 -1.39 -4.97
C VAL A 75 8.14 -1.79 -5.06
N ARG A 76 9.04 -0.83 -4.85
CA ARG A 76 10.48 -1.12 -4.87
C ARG A 76 10.71 -1.88 -3.60
N GLU A 77 10.58 -3.20 -3.71
CA GLU A 77 10.98 -4.08 -2.64
C GLU A 77 12.44 -3.81 -2.32
N MET A 78 12.75 -3.81 -1.03
CA MET A 78 14.15 -3.84 -0.60
C MET A 78 14.83 -5.07 -1.20
N SER A 79 16.11 -4.97 -1.48
CA SER A 79 16.90 -6.16 -1.82
C SER A 79 16.93 -7.13 -0.64
N GLU A 80 17.11 -8.41 -0.90
CA GLU A 80 17.23 -9.42 0.15
C GLU A 80 18.38 -9.10 1.13
N ALA A 81 19.48 -8.53 0.63
CA ALA A 81 20.61 -8.09 1.45
C ALA A 81 20.24 -6.94 2.39
N GLN A 82 19.46 -5.95 1.91
CA GLN A 82 18.95 -4.86 2.75
C GLN A 82 18.02 -5.39 3.84
N GLU A 83 17.07 -6.26 3.48
CA GLU A 83 16.17 -6.89 4.44
C GLU A 83 16.92 -7.74 5.47
N ALA A 84 17.91 -8.51 5.04
CA ALA A 84 18.73 -9.33 5.93
C ALA A 84 19.52 -8.49 6.94
N ALA A 85 20.10 -7.37 6.48
CA ALA A 85 20.81 -6.44 7.33
C ALA A 85 19.91 -5.78 8.38
N LEU A 86 18.71 -5.37 7.98
CA LEU A 86 17.70 -4.83 8.89
C LEU A 86 17.17 -5.91 9.86
N ALA A 87 16.88 -7.10 9.36
CA ALA A 87 16.42 -8.20 10.19
C ALA A 87 17.43 -8.62 11.26
N ALA A 88 18.71 -8.49 10.97
CA ALA A 88 19.79 -8.87 11.91
C ALA A 88 19.89 -7.94 13.12
N ASP A 89 19.42 -6.69 13.02
CA ASP A 89 19.56 -5.67 14.07
C ASP A 89 18.22 -4.96 14.32
N ALA A 90 17.58 -5.31 15.44
CA ALA A 90 16.26 -4.78 15.79
C ALA A 90 16.26 -3.26 16.02
N LYS A 91 17.36 -2.67 16.54
CA LYS A 91 17.46 -1.22 16.71
C LYS A 91 17.57 -0.53 15.34
N LEU A 92 18.37 -1.08 14.43
CA LEU A 92 18.50 -0.56 13.07
C LEU A 92 17.15 -0.59 12.34
N LEU A 93 16.42 -1.71 12.46
CA LEU A 93 15.09 -1.87 11.89
C LEU A 93 14.09 -0.87 12.51
N GLY A 94 14.10 -0.71 13.84
CA GLY A 94 13.24 0.24 14.55
C GLY A 94 13.49 1.68 14.11
N VAL A 95 14.75 2.13 14.09
CA VAL A 95 15.10 3.48 13.60
C VAL A 95 14.67 3.66 12.15
N PHE A 96 14.85 2.66 11.29
CA PHE A 96 14.39 2.72 9.92
C PHE A 96 12.87 2.90 9.80
N TYR A 97 12.06 2.18 10.60
CA TYR A 97 10.60 2.38 10.63
C TYR A 97 10.19 3.78 11.11
N LEU A 98 10.90 4.34 12.09
CA LEU A 98 10.65 5.71 12.54
C LEU A 98 10.90 6.72 11.42
N LEU A 99 12.01 6.55 10.67
CA LEU A 99 12.32 7.41 9.52
C LEU A 99 11.28 7.26 8.38
N LEU A 100 10.78 6.05 8.12
CA LEU A 100 9.67 5.83 7.17
C LEU A 100 8.40 6.57 7.61
N SER A 101 8.21 6.76 8.92
CA SER A 101 7.09 7.47 9.53
C SER A 101 7.37 8.97 9.74
N ASP A 102 8.33 9.55 9.01
CA ASP A 102 8.70 10.97 9.06
C ASP A 102 9.19 11.48 10.41
N TRP A 103 9.83 10.61 11.19
CA TRP A 103 10.56 11.07 12.37
C TRP A 103 11.92 11.62 11.95
N SER A 104 12.28 12.79 12.48
CA SER A 104 13.63 13.33 12.35
C SER A 104 14.59 12.66 13.33
N ALA A 105 15.89 12.83 13.14
CA ALA A 105 16.89 12.39 14.11
C ALA A 105 16.65 13.01 15.51
N ALA A 106 16.23 14.28 15.56
CA ALA A 106 15.91 14.97 16.80
C ALA A 106 14.68 14.37 17.50
N ASP A 107 13.64 13.99 16.72
CA ASP A 107 12.45 13.33 17.27
C ASP A 107 12.82 11.95 17.87
N VAL A 108 13.67 11.19 17.19
CA VAL A 108 14.15 9.87 17.68
C VAL A 108 14.89 10.03 19.01
N LEU A 109 15.80 11.01 19.12
CA LEU A 109 16.52 11.29 20.37
C LEU A 109 15.60 11.79 21.49
N ALA A 110 14.58 12.54 21.16
CA ALA A 110 13.63 13.05 22.14
C ALA A 110 12.62 11.98 22.61
N GLY A 111 12.29 11.02 21.75
CA GLY A 111 11.25 10.01 22.00
C GLY A 111 11.76 8.67 22.55
N TYR A 112 13.03 8.36 22.36
CA TYR A 112 13.61 7.05 22.69
C TYR A 112 14.93 7.15 23.43
N VAL A 113 15.24 6.15 24.25
CA VAL A 113 16.53 6.03 24.94
C VAL A 113 17.58 5.52 23.97
N ILE A 114 18.13 6.44 23.15
CA ILE A 114 19.21 6.21 22.20
C ILE A 114 20.21 7.36 22.36
N GLU A 115 21.49 7.02 22.58
CA GLU A 115 22.54 8.02 22.67
C GLU A 115 22.90 8.61 21.29
N PRO A 116 23.22 9.92 21.18
CA PRO A 116 23.56 10.54 19.90
C PRO A 116 24.63 9.80 19.08
N PRO A 117 25.72 9.30 19.68
CA PRO A 117 26.72 8.54 18.91
C PRO A 117 26.18 7.19 18.41
N GLU A 118 25.24 6.57 19.15
CA GLU A 118 24.60 5.33 18.72
C GLU A 118 23.68 5.58 17.53
N LEU A 119 22.82 6.61 17.60
CA LEU A 119 21.96 7.00 16.49
C LEU A 119 22.76 7.32 15.24
N THR A 120 23.84 8.09 15.36
CA THR A 120 24.72 8.40 14.23
C THR A 120 25.26 7.13 13.56
N ARG A 121 25.70 6.14 14.35
CA ARG A 121 26.17 4.85 13.80
C ARG A 121 25.06 4.09 13.06
N LEU A 122 23.84 4.09 13.58
CA LEU A 122 22.68 3.46 12.93
C LEU A 122 22.35 4.17 11.62
N LEU A 123 22.34 5.50 11.60
CA LEU A 123 22.09 6.30 10.39
C LEU A 123 23.16 6.06 9.31
N VAL A 124 24.43 6.04 9.68
CA VAL A 124 25.53 5.72 8.74
C VAL A 124 25.37 4.31 8.16
N ARG A 125 24.91 3.34 8.96
CA ARG A 125 24.63 1.99 8.44
C ARG A 125 23.45 1.99 7.46
N LEU A 126 22.37 2.71 7.75
CA LEU A 126 21.23 2.85 6.83
C LEU A 126 21.65 3.54 5.51
N ASP A 127 22.52 4.53 5.58
CA ASP A 127 23.08 5.21 4.40
C ASP A 127 23.93 4.24 3.55
N ARG A 128 24.82 3.46 4.17
CA ARG A 128 25.61 2.42 3.48
C ARG A 128 24.75 1.33 2.83
N LEU A 129 23.59 1.04 3.42
CA LEU A 129 22.60 0.14 2.84
C LEU A 129 21.79 0.80 1.72
N ALA A 130 22.05 2.06 1.37
CA ALA A 130 21.31 2.83 0.39
C ALA A 130 19.78 2.91 0.66
N LEU A 131 19.39 2.86 1.93
CA LEU A 131 18.01 3.04 2.40
C LEU A 131 17.69 4.50 2.65
N ILE A 132 18.69 5.27 3.08
CA ILE A 132 18.63 6.72 3.29
C ILE A 132 19.82 7.39 2.62
N GLU A 133 19.82 8.70 2.65
CA GLU A 133 20.96 9.58 2.33
C GLU A 133 21.09 10.61 3.43
N LEU A 134 22.29 10.68 4.01
CA LEU A 134 22.64 11.69 5.00
C LEU A 134 23.08 12.97 4.30
N LEU A 135 22.40 14.06 4.58
CA LEU A 135 22.65 15.38 4.02
C LEU A 135 23.25 16.30 5.10
N PRO A 136 23.98 17.38 4.73
CA PRO A 136 24.49 18.34 5.69
C PRO A 136 23.39 18.92 6.59
N GLY A 137 23.71 19.13 7.88
CA GLY A 137 22.78 19.67 8.88
C GLY A 137 21.76 18.63 9.38
N ASP A 138 22.19 17.39 9.55
CA ASP A 138 21.42 16.25 10.10
C ASP A 138 20.09 15.96 9.37
N ARG A 139 20.01 16.38 8.10
CA ARG A 139 18.88 16.10 7.24
C ARG A 139 19.00 14.69 6.67
N ILE A 140 17.88 13.97 6.70
CA ILE A 140 17.80 12.60 6.20
C ILE A 140 16.83 12.57 5.03
N ARG A 141 17.26 11.97 3.92
CA ARG A 141 16.40 11.72 2.75
C ARG A 141 16.25 10.21 2.57
N LEU A 142 15.01 9.75 2.53
CA LEU A 142 14.72 8.35 2.19
C LEU A 142 15.08 8.08 0.72
N LYS A 143 15.78 6.99 0.44
CA LYS A 143 16.10 6.49 -0.92
C LYS A 143 15.15 5.39 -1.39
N VAL A 144 14.24 5.00 -0.52
CA VAL A 144 13.22 3.99 -0.76
C VAL A 144 11.83 4.63 -0.61
N PRO A 145 10.80 4.14 -1.31
CA PRO A 145 9.43 4.62 -1.10
C PRO A 145 9.00 4.36 0.34
N LYS A 146 8.20 5.25 0.92
CA LYS A 146 7.61 5.03 2.26
C LYS A 146 6.72 3.80 2.29
N LEU A 147 6.09 3.48 1.17
CA LEU A 147 5.34 2.27 0.93
C LEU A 147 6.29 1.13 0.58
N LEU A 148 6.96 0.60 1.57
CA LEU A 148 7.76 -0.60 1.41
C LEU A 148 6.88 -1.82 1.61
N GLY A 149 6.66 -2.59 0.54
CA GLY A 149 6.19 -3.95 0.66
C GLY A 149 7.26 -4.81 1.34
N LEU A 150 6.96 -5.36 2.50
CA LEU A 150 7.80 -6.42 3.06
C LEU A 150 7.61 -7.68 2.21
N ARG A 151 8.72 -8.26 1.79
CA ARG A 151 8.70 -9.50 1.01
C ARG A 151 8.06 -10.62 1.82
N PHE A 152 7.02 -11.26 1.27
CA PHE A 152 6.45 -12.45 1.90
C PHE A 152 7.50 -13.57 1.96
N GLY A 153 7.74 -14.12 3.15
CA GLY A 153 8.84 -15.07 3.37
C GLY A 153 10.24 -14.43 3.36
N GLY A 154 10.35 -13.10 3.31
CA GLY A 154 11.62 -12.37 3.37
C GLY A 154 12.31 -12.41 4.74
N PRO A 155 13.56 -11.96 4.83
CA PRO A 155 14.36 -12.01 6.06
C PRO A 155 13.69 -11.35 7.27
N ILE A 156 13.07 -10.17 7.09
CA ILE A 156 12.38 -9.45 8.18
C ILE A 156 11.17 -10.26 8.66
N GLN A 157 10.34 -10.75 7.73
CA GLN A 157 9.16 -11.52 8.10
C GLN A 157 9.54 -12.84 8.79
N ARG A 158 10.54 -13.57 8.28
CA ARG A 158 10.98 -14.83 8.92
C ARG A 158 11.47 -14.62 10.35
N ARG A 159 12.21 -13.53 10.60
CA ARG A 159 12.84 -13.29 11.90
C ARG A 159 11.91 -12.64 12.91
N HIS A 160 11.09 -11.67 12.48
CA HIS A 160 10.29 -10.84 13.36
C HIS A 160 8.78 -11.00 13.17
N GLY A 161 8.32 -11.48 12.01
CA GLY A 161 6.91 -11.44 11.61
C GLY A 161 5.98 -12.15 12.58
N LYS A 162 6.34 -13.38 13.03
CA LYS A 162 5.50 -14.11 14.00
C LYS A 162 5.37 -13.34 15.31
N ARG A 163 6.49 -12.87 15.87
CA ARG A 163 6.49 -12.14 17.15
C ARG A 163 5.69 -10.85 17.05
N VAL A 164 5.90 -10.06 15.99
CA VAL A 164 5.19 -8.80 15.79
C VAL A 164 3.68 -9.03 15.60
N LEU A 165 3.30 -10.08 14.87
CA LEU A 165 1.90 -10.43 14.68
C LEU A 165 1.26 -10.94 15.98
N ASP A 166 1.93 -11.80 16.73
CA ASP A 166 1.46 -12.30 18.01
C ASP A 166 1.27 -11.14 19.01
N GLU A 167 2.25 -10.22 19.09
CA GLU A 167 2.18 -9.00 19.91
C GLU A 167 1.01 -8.10 19.49
N PHE A 168 0.82 -7.88 18.19
CA PHE A 168 -0.27 -7.07 17.65
C PHE A 168 -1.65 -7.66 17.99
N ILE A 169 -1.83 -8.97 17.84
CA ILE A 169 -3.13 -9.63 18.07
C ILE A 169 -3.41 -9.82 19.57
N ALA A 170 -2.37 -9.95 20.40
CA ALA A 170 -2.53 -10.09 21.86
C ALA A 170 -3.02 -8.79 22.54
N ALA A 171 -3.00 -7.65 21.85
CA ALA A 171 -3.47 -6.38 22.39
C ALA A 171 -5.00 -6.39 22.62
N GLU A 172 -5.43 -5.69 23.67
CA GLU A 172 -6.86 -5.46 23.95
C GLU A 172 -7.39 -4.34 23.06
N PHE A 173 -7.83 -4.67 21.85
CA PHE A 173 -8.26 -3.71 20.84
C PHE A 173 -9.31 -2.70 21.34
N ASP A 174 -10.30 -3.16 22.10
CA ASP A 174 -11.40 -2.31 22.58
C ASP A 174 -10.92 -1.23 23.57
N ARG A 175 -9.86 -1.51 24.35
CA ARG A 175 -9.30 -0.56 25.34
C ARG A 175 -8.52 0.59 24.69
N VAL A 176 -7.94 0.37 23.53
CA VAL A 176 -7.11 1.35 22.81
C VAL A 176 -7.84 1.96 21.61
N GLY A 177 -9.16 1.79 21.52
CA GLY A 177 -9.93 2.29 20.37
C GLY A 177 -9.64 1.54 19.05
N GLY A 178 -9.03 0.38 19.14
CA GLY A 178 -8.69 -0.46 18.00
C GLY A 178 -9.90 -1.19 17.43
N HIS A 179 -9.75 -1.72 16.23
CA HIS A 179 -10.80 -2.47 15.57
C HIS A 179 -10.27 -3.85 15.15
N PHE A 180 -10.87 -4.90 15.71
CA PHE A 180 -10.56 -6.28 15.34
C PHE A 180 -11.82 -7.02 14.91
N ARG A 181 -11.76 -7.70 13.76
CA ARG A 181 -12.82 -8.61 13.30
C ARG A 181 -12.23 -9.83 12.64
N PHE A 182 -12.64 -11.00 13.12
CA PHE A 182 -12.37 -12.26 12.46
C PHE A 182 -13.66 -12.81 11.84
N GLN A 183 -13.60 -13.18 10.57
CA GLN A 183 -14.71 -13.78 9.84
C GLN A 183 -14.22 -14.97 9.02
N TYR A 184 -15.00 -16.04 9.00
CA TYR A 184 -14.78 -17.20 8.16
C TYR A 184 -16.06 -17.49 7.36
N ARG A 185 -15.97 -17.42 6.04
CA ARG A 185 -17.10 -17.66 5.11
C ARG A 185 -16.57 -18.20 3.79
N GLU A 186 -17.46 -18.88 3.06
CA GLU A 186 -17.19 -19.31 1.69
C GLU A 186 -17.53 -18.20 0.72
N LEU A 187 -16.67 -17.93 -0.25
CA LEU A 187 -16.82 -16.91 -1.27
C LEU A 187 -16.59 -17.51 -2.66
N SER A 188 -17.27 -16.95 -3.65
CA SER A 188 -16.93 -17.22 -5.04
C SER A 188 -15.57 -16.61 -5.39
N LYS A 189 -14.90 -17.14 -6.43
CA LYS A 189 -13.64 -16.56 -6.94
C LYS A 189 -13.79 -15.08 -7.31
N THR A 190 -14.93 -14.71 -7.89
CA THR A 190 -15.24 -13.31 -8.26
C THR A 190 -15.35 -12.42 -7.03
N SER A 191 -16.11 -12.83 -6.02
CA SER A 191 -16.25 -12.07 -4.77
C SER A 191 -14.92 -11.96 -4.01
N PHE A 192 -14.12 -13.02 -4.01
CA PHE A 192 -12.79 -13.00 -3.41
C PHE A 192 -11.87 -11.97 -4.10
N ALA A 193 -11.81 -11.97 -5.44
CA ALA A 193 -11.02 -11.00 -6.20
C ALA A 193 -11.48 -9.55 -5.98
N LEU A 194 -12.80 -9.32 -5.91
CA LEU A 194 -13.36 -8.00 -5.64
C LEU A 194 -12.98 -7.50 -4.26
N LEU A 195 -13.09 -8.34 -3.23
CA LEU A 195 -12.70 -7.99 -1.88
C LEU A 195 -11.19 -7.74 -1.75
N THR A 196 -10.35 -8.53 -2.43
CA THR A 196 -8.89 -8.29 -2.46
C THR A 196 -8.58 -6.87 -2.92
N ARG A 197 -9.18 -6.42 -4.02
CA ARG A 197 -9.00 -5.03 -4.50
C ARG A 197 -9.46 -3.98 -3.49
N ARG A 198 -10.57 -4.25 -2.77
CA ARG A 198 -11.04 -3.32 -1.72
C ARG A 198 -10.08 -3.24 -0.53
N LEU A 199 -9.50 -4.36 -0.13
CA LEU A 199 -8.49 -4.39 0.94
C LEU A 199 -7.21 -3.66 0.53
N GLU A 200 -6.77 -3.79 -0.73
CA GLU A 200 -5.66 -3.00 -1.28
C GLU A 200 -5.95 -1.49 -1.21
N ARG A 201 -7.20 -1.09 -1.48
CA ARG A 201 -7.64 0.31 -1.35
C ARG A 201 -7.58 0.80 0.10
N VAL A 202 -8.09 0.04 1.05
CA VAL A 202 -8.00 0.40 2.48
C VAL A 202 -6.56 0.61 2.92
N THR A 203 -5.64 -0.25 2.45
CA THR A 203 -4.20 -0.09 2.70
C THR A 203 -3.65 1.20 2.08
N ALA A 204 -4.07 1.54 0.86
CA ALA A 204 -3.64 2.78 0.21
C ALA A 204 -4.18 4.03 0.94
N GLU A 205 -5.45 4.03 1.33
CA GLU A 205 -6.06 5.12 2.10
C GLU A 205 -5.36 5.33 3.46
N PHE A 206 -5.00 4.23 4.15
CA PHE A 206 -4.23 4.30 5.40
C PHE A 206 -2.91 5.05 5.21
N LEU A 207 -2.22 4.80 4.11
CA LEU A 207 -0.96 5.46 3.81
C LEU A 207 -1.14 6.92 3.39
N GLU A 208 -2.22 7.23 2.66
CA GLU A 208 -2.58 8.61 2.32
C GLU A 208 -2.86 9.44 3.59
N PHE A 209 -3.59 8.91 4.56
CA PHE A 209 -3.78 9.57 5.85
C PHE A 209 -2.46 9.75 6.60
N ALA A 210 -1.60 8.74 6.61
CA ALA A 210 -0.28 8.85 7.22
C ALA A 210 0.59 9.94 6.55
N GLU A 211 0.51 10.09 5.22
CA GLU A 211 1.20 11.17 4.48
C GLU A 211 0.64 12.57 4.82
N LEU A 212 -0.69 12.70 4.94
CA LEU A 212 -1.33 13.95 5.34
C LEU A 212 -0.91 14.36 6.75
N ASP A 213 -0.87 13.39 7.67
CA ASP A 213 -0.51 13.62 9.07
C ASP A 213 1.01 13.78 9.26
N ALA A 214 1.84 13.48 8.26
CA ALA A 214 3.29 13.66 8.35
C ALA A 214 3.72 15.09 8.61
N SER A 215 2.89 16.08 8.26
CA SER A 215 3.10 17.50 8.56
C SER A 215 2.89 17.86 10.06
N LEU A 216 2.22 17.00 10.82
CA LEU A 216 2.00 17.20 12.26
C LEU A 216 3.26 16.82 13.05
N PRO A 217 3.55 17.51 14.16
CA PRO A 217 4.62 17.10 15.06
C PRO A 217 4.46 15.66 15.53
N ALA A 218 5.55 14.89 15.64
CA ALA A 218 5.54 13.48 16.01
C ALA A 218 4.73 13.20 17.29
N ARG A 219 4.82 14.09 18.30
CA ARG A 219 4.04 14.01 19.57
C ARG A 219 2.52 14.15 19.42
N ARG A 220 2.03 14.59 18.26
CA ARG A 220 0.58 14.69 17.94
C ARG A 220 0.09 13.54 17.07
N ARG A 221 0.96 12.60 16.76
CA ARG A 221 0.65 11.41 15.96
C ARG A 221 0.67 10.19 16.86
N GLU A 222 -0.27 9.28 16.65
CA GLU A 222 -0.28 7.98 17.30
C GLU A 222 0.34 6.93 16.38
N SER A 223 1.07 5.99 16.97
CA SER A 223 1.58 4.84 16.21
C SER A 223 0.46 3.84 15.99
N VAL A 224 -0.04 3.75 14.77
CA VAL A 224 -1.13 2.86 14.39
C VAL A 224 -0.60 1.75 13.50
N GLY A 225 -0.87 0.49 13.85
CA GLY A 225 -0.60 -0.67 13.02
C GLY A 225 -1.86 -1.09 12.27
N LEU A 226 -1.74 -1.43 10.98
CA LEU A 226 -2.79 -2.03 10.17
C LEU A 226 -2.33 -3.39 9.67
N VAL A 227 -3.07 -4.44 9.99
CA VAL A 227 -2.88 -5.78 9.43
C VAL A 227 -4.09 -6.14 8.58
N VAL A 228 -3.86 -6.37 7.30
CA VAL A 228 -4.87 -6.81 6.36
C VAL A 228 -4.46 -8.17 5.82
N ALA A 229 -5.28 -9.20 6.05
CA ALA A 229 -4.98 -10.54 5.59
C ALA A 229 -6.26 -11.24 5.14
N MET A 230 -6.25 -11.73 3.91
CA MET A 230 -7.32 -12.55 3.34
C MET A 230 -6.72 -13.61 2.42
N ARG A 231 -7.09 -14.86 2.60
CA ARG A 231 -6.66 -15.96 1.75
C ARG A 231 -7.69 -17.07 1.69
N PRO A 232 -7.72 -17.89 0.64
CA PRO A 232 -8.38 -19.17 0.72
C PRO A 232 -7.78 -19.98 1.87
N TRP A 233 -8.62 -20.49 2.73
CA TRP A 233 -8.18 -21.20 3.93
C TRP A 233 -9.19 -22.25 4.34
N ALA A 234 -8.71 -23.46 4.58
CA ALA A 234 -9.48 -24.51 5.22
C ALA A 234 -9.25 -24.43 6.74
N LEU A 235 -10.27 -23.97 7.46
CA LEU A 235 -10.20 -23.83 8.92
C LEU A 235 -10.05 -25.20 9.58
N SER A 236 -8.98 -25.42 10.35
CA SER A 236 -8.67 -26.70 10.99
C SER A 236 -9.80 -27.23 11.87
N LEU A 237 -10.54 -26.35 12.52
CA LEU A 237 -11.72 -26.72 13.32
C LEU A 237 -12.82 -27.35 12.46
N VAL A 238 -12.95 -26.96 11.20
CA VAL A 238 -13.92 -27.52 10.23
C VAL A 238 -13.34 -28.76 9.55
N THR A 239 -12.07 -28.74 9.16
CA THR A 239 -11.41 -29.88 8.50
C THR A 239 -11.18 -31.08 9.44
N GLY A 240 -11.21 -30.84 10.75
CA GLY A 240 -11.20 -31.90 11.77
C GLY A 240 -12.52 -32.66 11.90
N LEU A 241 -13.62 -32.20 11.30
CA LEU A 241 -14.89 -32.90 11.27
C LEU A 241 -14.86 -34.01 10.23
N THR A 242 -15.36 -35.19 10.59
CA THR A 242 -15.50 -36.31 9.64
C THR A 242 -16.70 -36.06 8.74
N PRO A 243 -16.54 -35.96 7.41
CA PRO A 243 -17.68 -35.80 6.51
C PRO A 243 -18.62 -37.00 6.59
N ARG A 244 -19.93 -36.73 6.52
CA ARG A 244 -20.92 -37.82 6.40
C ARG A 244 -20.75 -38.50 5.03
N LYS A 245 -20.59 -39.82 5.00
CA LYS A 245 -20.61 -40.58 3.74
C LYS A 245 -21.98 -40.41 3.12
N SER A 246 -22.05 -39.83 1.92
CA SER A 246 -23.25 -39.78 1.07
C SER A 246 -23.52 -41.15 0.42
#